data_8f925bd90340d62a2a4da1eb4e7cc702
#
_entry.id   8f925bd90340d62a2a4da1eb4e7cc702
#
_cell.length_a   1.000
_cell.length_b   1.000
_cell.length_c   1.000
_cell.angle_alpha   90.00
_cell.angle_beta   90.00
_cell.angle_gamma   90.00
#
_symmetry.space_group_name_H-M   'P 1'
#
loop_
_entity.id
_entity.type
_entity.pdbx_description
1 polymer ?
#
loop_
_entity_poly.entity_id
_entity_poly.type
_entity_poly.pdbx_seq_one_letter_code
_entity_poly.pdbx_strand_id
1 'polypeptide(L)'
;IITKQLEQLLVSSLLLNQKNQYTEALLKPEKIITPQYIKKSEEYMLEKASEPITLQDVANHAGISLKTLHTGFQKYRNDSPKNFLKNLRLDLVKRDLTAARLEKSNATVTDVALHWGFLHLSHFSESYYAKFGEYPSTTLKG
;
A
#
# COMPACT_ATOMS: atom_id res chain seq x y z
N ILE A 1 0.08 -0.80 20.82
CA ILE A 1 -1.35 -0.47 20.70
C ILE A 1 -1.54 0.86 19.99
N ILE A 2 -0.82 1.90 20.40
CA ILE A 2 -0.86 3.22 19.74
C ILE A 2 -0.33 3.14 18.31
N THR A 3 0.72 2.35 18.07
CA THR A 3 1.33 2.15 16.76
C THR A 3 0.35 1.48 15.78
N LYS A 4 -0.42 0.52 16.26
CA LYS A 4 -1.41 -0.18 15.44
C LYS A 4 -2.59 0.72 15.05
N GLN A 5 -3.02 1.60 15.95
CA GLN A 5 -4.05 2.59 15.68
C GLN A 5 -3.58 3.63 14.67
N LEU A 6 -2.32 4.08 14.77
CA LEU A 6 -1.72 4.99 13.81
C LEU A 6 -1.58 4.34 12.43
N GLU A 7 -1.23 3.06 12.38
CA GLU A 7 -1.20 2.29 11.14
C GLU A 7 -2.57 2.26 10.48
N GLN A 8 -3.60 1.95 11.24
CA GLN A 8 -4.98 1.89 10.73
C GLN A 8 -5.46 3.25 10.23
N LEU A 9 -5.12 4.33 10.94
CA LEU A 9 -5.44 5.69 10.53
C LEU A 9 -4.74 6.07 9.24
N LEU A 10 -3.45 5.76 9.13
CA LEU A 10 -2.67 6.08 7.94
C LEU A 10 -3.17 5.31 6.73
N VAL A 11 -3.53 4.08 6.94
CA VAL A 11 -4.05 3.22 5.91
C VAL A 11 -5.44 3.64 5.48
N SER A 12 -6.31 3.98 6.42
CA SER A 12 -7.61 4.57 6.11
C SER A 12 -7.44 5.84 5.30
N SER A 13 -6.44 6.65 5.63
CA SER A 13 -6.09 7.87 4.91
C SER A 13 -5.61 7.57 3.48
N LEU A 14 -4.76 6.54 3.30
CA LEU A 14 -4.29 6.13 1.98
C LEU A 14 -5.44 5.60 1.12
N LEU A 15 -6.33 4.81 1.68
CA LEU A 15 -7.51 4.31 0.99
C LEU A 15 -8.49 5.44 0.66
N LEU A 16 -8.64 6.42 1.56
CA LEU A 16 -9.47 7.60 1.33
C LEU A 16 -8.89 8.48 0.22
N ASN A 17 -7.58 8.64 0.15
CA ASN A 17 -6.93 9.40 -0.91
C ASN A 17 -7.14 8.74 -2.29
N GLN A 18 -7.11 7.42 -2.36
CA GLN A 18 -7.46 6.71 -3.58
C GLN A 18 -8.93 6.92 -3.94
N LYS A 19 -9.81 6.90 -2.97
CA LYS A 19 -11.23 7.21 -3.17
C LYS A 19 -11.46 8.64 -3.64
N ASN A 20 -10.66 9.59 -3.19
CA ASN A 20 -10.78 11.00 -3.58
C ASN A 20 -10.46 11.22 -5.05
N GLN A 21 -9.51 10.47 -5.62
CA GLN A 21 -9.25 10.48 -7.06
C GLN A 21 -10.46 9.98 -7.87
N TYR A 22 -11.22 9.06 -7.30
CA TYR A 22 -12.47 8.57 -7.89
C TYR A 22 -13.65 9.47 -7.61
N THR A 23 -13.63 10.26 -6.53
CA THR A 23 -14.73 11.15 -6.14
C THR A 23 -14.95 12.24 -7.19
N GLU A 24 -13.90 12.76 -7.80
CA GLU A 24 -14.01 13.73 -8.89
C GLU A 24 -14.70 13.12 -10.12
N ALA A 25 -14.44 11.83 -10.40
CA ALA A 25 -15.13 11.11 -11.45
C ALA A 25 -16.56 10.71 -11.05
N LEU A 26 -16.86 10.65 -9.76
CA LEU A 26 -18.14 10.24 -9.19
C LEU A 26 -19.15 11.39 -9.06
N LEU A 27 -18.78 12.61 -9.37
CA LEU A 27 -19.72 13.71 -9.52
C LEU A 27 -20.65 13.54 -10.74
N LYS A 28 -20.42 12.46 -11.50
CA LYS A 28 -21.32 12.00 -12.55
C LYS A 28 -22.41 11.08 -11.94
N PRO A 29 -23.63 11.06 -12.51
CA PRO A 29 -24.77 10.36 -11.90
C PRO A 29 -24.66 8.84 -11.79
N GLU A 30 -23.61 8.23 -12.30
CA GLU A 30 -23.40 6.78 -12.18
C GLU A 30 -22.44 6.48 -11.03
N LYS A 31 -22.98 6.00 -9.91
CA LYS A 31 -22.18 5.53 -8.81
C LYS A 31 -21.59 4.17 -9.14
N ILE A 32 -20.25 4.10 -9.27
CA ILE A 32 -19.56 2.82 -9.36
C ILE A 32 -19.53 2.25 -7.94
N ILE A 33 -20.34 1.22 -7.69
CA ILE A 33 -20.35 0.52 -6.42
C ILE A 33 -19.17 -0.45 -6.44
N THR A 34 -18.21 -0.23 -5.54
CA THR A 34 -17.07 -1.14 -5.40
C THR A 34 -17.54 -2.45 -4.75
N PRO A 35 -17.30 -3.60 -5.39
CA PRO A 35 -17.69 -4.88 -4.80
C PRO A 35 -16.99 -5.13 -3.47
N GLN A 36 -17.65 -5.91 -2.61
CA GLN A 36 -17.13 -6.26 -1.29
C GLN A 36 -15.79 -7.01 -1.39
N TYR A 37 -15.60 -7.83 -2.43
CA TYR A 37 -14.35 -8.58 -2.57
C TYR A 37 -13.13 -7.67 -2.80
N ILE A 38 -13.31 -6.52 -3.44
CA ILE A 38 -12.22 -5.54 -3.60
C ILE A 38 -11.86 -4.94 -2.23
N LYS A 39 -12.85 -4.54 -1.45
CA LYS A 39 -12.64 -3.99 -0.12
C LYS A 39 -11.98 -4.99 0.81
N LYS A 40 -12.43 -6.25 0.79
CA LYS A 40 -11.83 -7.33 1.58
C LYS A 40 -10.38 -7.58 1.20
N SER A 41 -10.08 -7.52 -0.11
CA SER A 41 -8.72 -7.68 -0.62
C SER A 41 -7.81 -6.56 -0.14
N GLU A 42 -8.27 -5.33 -0.21
CA GLU A 42 -7.51 -4.16 0.26
C GLU A 42 -7.24 -4.23 1.76
N GLU A 43 -8.25 -4.56 2.54
CA GLU A 43 -8.13 -4.71 3.99
C GLU A 43 -7.14 -5.81 4.37
N TYR A 44 -7.19 -6.94 3.66
CA TYR A 44 -6.27 -8.05 3.91
C TYR A 44 -4.83 -7.67 3.58
N MET A 45 -4.60 -7.04 2.41
CA MET A 45 -3.27 -6.57 2.01
C MET A 45 -2.69 -5.64 3.06
N LEU A 46 -3.52 -4.77 3.57
CA LEU A 46 -3.17 -3.79 4.55
C LEU A 46 -2.78 -4.41 5.89
N GLU A 47 -3.64 -5.29 6.38
CA GLU A 47 -3.43 -5.98 7.65
C GLU A 47 -2.19 -6.86 7.60
N LYS A 48 -1.91 -7.47 6.44
CA LYS A 48 -0.81 -8.41 6.24
C LYS A 48 0.36 -7.83 5.44
N ALA A 49 0.43 -6.50 5.31
CA ALA A 49 1.45 -5.85 4.46
C ALA A 49 2.89 -6.18 4.85
N SER A 50 3.17 -6.42 6.14
CA SER A 50 4.51 -6.78 6.61
C SER A 50 4.83 -8.27 6.43
N GLU A 51 3.85 -9.08 6.04
CA GLU A 51 4.02 -10.53 5.88
C GLU A 51 4.22 -10.87 4.41
N PRO A 52 4.90 -12.01 4.11
CA PRO A 52 5.16 -12.41 2.71
C PRO A 52 3.92 -13.04 2.09
N ILE A 53 2.85 -12.29 1.96
CA ILE A 53 1.61 -12.76 1.34
C ILE A 53 1.72 -12.83 -0.17
N THR A 54 0.98 -13.77 -0.76
CA THR A 54 0.87 -13.90 -2.20
C THR A 54 -0.48 -13.35 -2.65
N LEU A 55 -0.62 -13.10 -3.95
CA LEU A 55 -1.91 -12.69 -4.51
C LEU A 55 -2.95 -13.81 -4.39
N GLN A 56 -2.50 -15.07 -4.39
CA GLN A 56 -3.39 -16.21 -4.15
C GLN A 56 -3.96 -16.17 -2.73
N ASP A 57 -3.13 -15.80 -1.75
CA ASP A 57 -3.60 -15.61 -0.36
C ASP A 57 -4.69 -14.54 -0.29
N VAL A 58 -4.50 -13.44 -0.99
CA VAL A 58 -5.47 -12.35 -1.06
C VAL A 58 -6.79 -12.83 -1.67
N ALA A 59 -6.70 -13.53 -2.81
CA ALA A 59 -7.86 -14.07 -3.50
C ALA A 59 -8.62 -15.06 -2.63
N ASN A 60 -7.88 -15.96 -1.94
CA ASN A 60 -8.46 -16.94 -1.03
C ASN A 60 -9.22 -16.26 0.11
N HIS A 61 -8.62 -15.24 0.70
CA HIS A 61 -9.27 -14.48 1.78
C HIS A 61 -10.57 -13.81 1.31
N ALA A 62 -10.54 -13.25 0.12
CA ALA A 62 -11.71 -12.58 -0.45
C ALA A 62 -12.76 -13.54 -1.03
N GLY A 63 -12.43 -14.84 -1.11
CA GLY A 63 -13.35 -15.87 -1.62
C GLY A 63 -13.53 -15.82 -3.13
N ILE A 64 -12.52 -15.40 -3.88
CA ILE A 64 -12.56 -15.26 -5.34
C ILE A 64 -11.36 -15.95 -5.98
N SER A 65 -11.44 -16.13 -7.30
CA SER A 65 -10.31 -16.64 -8.08
C SER A 65 -9.26 -15.55 -8.27
N LEU A 66 -8.03 -15.98 -8.56
CA LEU A 66 -6.94 -15.05 -8.88
C LEU A 66 -7.29 -14.20 -10.11
N LYS A 67 -7.94 -14.80 -11.11
CA LYS A 67 -8.40 -14.10 -12.30
C LYS A 67 -9.40 -12.99 -11.97
N THR A 68 -10.36 -13.27 -11.09
CA THR A 68 -11.35 -12.29 -10.64
C THR A 68 -10.67 -11.15 -9.88
N LEU A 69 -9.65 -11.48 -9.08
CA LEU A 69 -8.86 -10.47 -8.36
C LEU A 69 -8.21 -9.49 -9.33
N HIS A 70 -7.51 -10.00 -10.36
CA HIS A 70 -6.85 -9.18 -11.37
C HIS A 70 -7.85 -8.33 -12.15
N THR A 71 -8.91 -8.95 -12.64
CA THR A 71 -9.95 -8.26 -13.42
C THR A 71 -10.64 -7.18 -12.60
N GLY A 72 -10.96 -7.50 -11.34
CA GLY A 72 -11.62 -6.56 -10.44
C GLY A 72 -10.77 -5.36 -10.10
N PHE A 73 -9.50 -5.56 -9.78
CA PHE A 73 -8.60 -4.45 -9.50
C PHE A 73 -8.42 -3.54 -10.71
N GLN A 74 -8.29 -4.12 -11.90
CA GLN A 74 -8.18 -3.35 -13.13
C GLN A 74 -9.45 -2.50 -13.35
N LYS A 75 -10.62 -3.08 -13.11
CA LYS A 75 -11.91 -2.39 -13.32
C LYS A 75 -12.18 -1.32 -12.26
N TYR A 76 -11.95 -1.65 -10.99
CA TYR A 76 -12.37 -0.79 -9.88
C TYR A 76 -11.27 0.08 -9.30
N ARG A 77 -10.00 -0.24 -9.56
CA ARG A 77 -8.85 0.53 -9.06
C ARG A 77 -7.91 1.00 -10.16
N ASN A 78 -8.17 0.62 -11.39
CA ASN A 78 -7.33 0.96 -12.55
C ASN A 78 -5.86 0.58 -12.31
N ASP A 79 -5.63 -0.56 -11.67
CA ASP A 79 -4.31 -1.01 -11.25
C ASP A 79 -4.31 -2.53 -11.08
N SER A 80 -3.12 -3.14 -11.13
CA SER A 80 -2.99 -4.56 -10.79
C SER A 80 -2.96 -4.73 -9.27
N PRO A 81 -3.42 -5.88 -8.75
CA PRO A 81 -3.32 -6.15 -7.31
C PRO A 81 -1.87 -6.15 -6.82
N LYS A 82 -0.94 -6.65 -7.64
CA LYS A 82 0.49 -6.66 -7.30
C LYS A 82 1.03 -5.25 -7.13
N ASN A 83 0.72 -4.37 -8.07
CA ASN A 83 1.17 -2.98 -8.01
C ASN A 83 0.51 -2.23 -6.86
N PHE A 84 -0.76 -2.52 -6.59
CA PHE A 84 -1.47 -1.95 -5.45
C PHE A 84 -0.76 -2.29 -4.13
N LEU A 85 -0.42 -3.57 -3.93
CA LEU A 85 0.29 -4.03 -2.72
C LEU A 85 1.67 -3.39 -2.62
N LYS A 86 2.40 -3.32 -3.72
CA LYS A 86 3.72 -2.68 -3.76
C LYS A 86 3.64 -1.21 -3.36
N ASN A 87 2.69 -0.46 -3.90
CA ASN A 87 2.52 0.95 -3.58
C ASN A 87 2.10 1.16 -2.13
N LEU A 88 1.25 0.29 -1.61
CA LEU A 88 0.86 0.30 -0.20
C LEU A 88 2.09 0.13 0.71
N ARG A 89 2.94 -0.84 0.38
CA ARG A 89 4.17 -1.09 1.14
C ARG A 89 5.15 0.08 1.06
N LEU A 90 5.28 0.71 -0.12
CA LEU A 90 6.11 1.90 -0.27
C LEU A 90 5.63 3.06 0.60
N ASP A 91 4.32 3.26 0.67
CA ASP A 91 3.72 4.28 1.54
C ASP A 91 4.05 4.01 3.02
N LEU A 92 3.97 2.75 3.44
CA LEU A 92 4.29 2.36 4.81
C LEU A 92 5.77 2.54 5.12
N VAL A 93 6.66 2.26 4.16
CA VAL A 93 8.10 2.53 4.30
C VAL A 93 8.33 4.04 4.50
N LYS A 94 7.71 4.87 3.67
CA LYS A 94 7.87 6.33 3.78
C LYS A 94 7.39 6.84 5.14
N ARG A 95 6.28 6.33 5.63
CA ARG A 95 5.78 6.66 6.96
C ARG A 95 6.81 6.32 8.04
N ASP A 96 7.38 5.11 7.98
CA ASP A 96 8.33 4.65 8.98
C ASP A 96 9.66 5.39 8.90
N LEU A 97 10.14 5.70 7.70
CA LEU A 97 11.36 6.49 7.52
C LEU A 97 11.18 7.91 8.06
N THR A 98 10.03 8.52 7.81
CA THR A 98 9.71 9.84 8.33
C THR A 98 9.63 9.83 9.85
N ALA A 99 8.98 8.82 10.42
CA ALA A 99 8.91 8.65 11.87
C ALA A 99 10.30 8.45 12.49
N ALA A 100 11.14 7.63 11.86
CA ALA A 100 12.50 7.38 12.33
C ALA A 100 13.34 8.66 12.32
N ARG A 101 13.20 9.49 11.30
CA ARG A 101 13.86 10.79 11.23
C ARG A 101 13.43 11.70 12.38
N LEU A 102 12.12 11.83 12.59
CA LEU A 102 11.55 12.72 13.61
C LEU A 102 11.90 12.25 15.03
N GLU A 103 11.96 10.94 15.25
CA GLU A 103 12.27 10.35 16.55
C GLU A 103 13.79 10.18 16.77
N LYS A 104 14.60 10.50 15.76
CA LYS A 104 16.06 10.30 15.77
C LYS A 104 16.43 8.84 16.10
N SER A 105 15.67 7.91 15.52
CA SER A 105 15.86 6.48 15.68
C SER A 105 17.13 6.01 14.97
N ASN A 106 17.67 4.86 15.40
CA ASN A 106 18.80 4.21 14.75
C ASN A 106 18.39 3.32 13.58
N ALA A 107 17.11 3.32 13.21
CA ALA A 107 16.60 2.51 12.10
C ALA A 107 17.26 2.91 10.78
N THR A 108 17.62 1.91 9.98
CA THR A 108 18.20 2.13 8.65
C THR A 108 17.16 1.94 7.56
N VAL A 109 17.45 2.46 6.36
CA VAL A 109 16.60 2.22 5.19
C VAL A 109 16.45 0.72 4.95
N THR A 110 17.54 -0.05 5.07
CA THR A 110 17.51 -1.50 4.89
C THR A 110 16.55 -2.18 5.88
N ASP A 111 16.61 -1.81 7.15
CA ASP A 111 15.74 -2.38 8.19
C ASP A 111 14.26 -2.14 7.85
N VAL A 112 13.93 -0.91 7.49
CA VAL A 112 12.54 -0.55 7.19
C VAL A 112 12.05 -1.23 5.91
N ALA A 113 12.89 -1.25 4.87
CA ALA A 113 12.53 -1.90 3.60
C ALA A 113 12.29 -3.40 3.79
N LEU A 114 13.18 -4.08 4.52
CA LEU A 114 13.04 -5.51 4.78
C LEU A 114 11.79 -5.82 5.62
N HIS A 115 11.49 -4.97 6.59
CA HIS A 115 10.28 -5.14 7.41
C HIS A 115 9.02 -5.17 6.56
N TRP A 116 8.97 -4.36 5.50
CA TRP A 116 7.81 -4.29 4.62
C TRP A 116 7.91 -5.20 3.39
N GLY A 117 8.88 -6.13 3.38
CA GLY A 117 8.96 -7.20 2.40
C GLY A 117 9.77 -6.88 1.14
N PHE A 118 10.55 -5.81 1.13
CA PHE A 118 11.41 -5.48 0.00
C PHE A 118 12.75 -6.19 0.14
N LEU A 119 12.96 -7.24 -0.64
CA LEU A 119 14.16 -8.07 -0.58
C LEU A 119 15.27 -7.58 -1.53
N HIS A 120 14.91 -6.89 -2.60
CA HIS A 120 15.85 -6.37 -3.59
C HIS A 120 15.95 -4.85 -3.45
N LEU A 121 16.96 -4.39 -2.71
CA LEU A 121 17.08 -2.99 -2.32
C LEU A 121 17.27 -2.03 -3.51
N SER A 122 17.95 -2.47 -4.58
CA SER A 122 18.12 -1.64 -5.78
C SER A 122 16.77 -1.37 -6.46
N HIS A 123 15.96 -2.40 -6.66
CA HIS A 123 14.62 -2.25 -7.23
C HIS A 123 13.71 -1.43 -6.31
N PHE A 124 13.81 -1.66 -5.01
CA PHE A 124 13.07 -0.90 -4.03
C PHE A 124 13.39 0.61 -4.12
N SER A 125 14.67 0.95 -4.16
CA SER A 125 15.10 2.36 -4.23
C SER A 125 14.60 3.05 -5.49
N GLU A 126 14.65 2.37 -6.64
CA GLU A 126 14.13 2.89 -7.90
C GLU A 126 12.61 3.10 -7.83
N SER A 127 11.88 2.12 -7.29
CA SER A 127 10.43 2.21 -7.13
C SER A 127 10.04 3.34 -6.18
N TYR A 128 10.80 3.49 -5.10
CA TYR A 128 10.59 4.56 -4.13
C TYR A 128 10.79 5.94 -4.78
N TYR A 129 11.89 6.10 -5.51
CA TYR A 129 12.16 7.34 -6.22
C TYR A 129 11.08 7.66 -7.25
N ALA A 130 10.64 6.66 -8.00
CA ALA A 130 9.58 6.83 -9.01
C ALA A 130 8.28 7.32 -8.39
N LYS A 131 7.96 6.85 -7.17
CA LYS A 131 6.72 7.22 -6.49
C LYS A 131 6.81 8.56 -5.76
N PHE A 132 7.92 8.81 -5.06
CA PHE A 132 8.03 9.95 -4.15
C PHE A 132 8.96 11.07 -4.62
N GLY A 133 9.69 10.88 -5.70
CA GLY A 133 10.60 11.90 -6.23
C GLY A 133 11.87 12.10 -5.42
N GLU A 134 12.13 11.22 -4.47
CA GLU A 134 13.36 11.23 -3.66
C GLU A 134 13.75 9.81 -3.30
N TYR A 135 15.01 9.60 -2.92
CA TYR A 135 15.48 8.30 -2.47
C TYR A 135 15.12 8.06 -1.00
N PRO A 136 15.00 6.78 -0.60
CA PRO A 136 14.69 6.47 0.81
C PRO A 136 15.65 7.08 1.81
N SER A 137 16.96 7.12 1.46
CA SER A 137 17.97 7.74 2.31
C SER A 137 17.72 9.22 2.53
N THR A 138 17.20 9.91 1.52
CA THR A 138 16.84 11.32 1.62
C THR A 138 15.68 11.52 2.59
N THR A 139 14.67 10.67 2.52
CA THR A 139 13.53 10.71 3.44
C THR A 139 13.99 10.51 4.89
N LEU A 140 14.91 9.58 5.12
CA LEU A 140 15.41 9.26 6.45
C LEU A 140 16.26 10.38 7.04
N LYS A 141 17.07 11.04 6.22
CA LYS A 141 17.96 12.12 6.67
C LYS A 141 17.28 13.49 6.74
N GLY A 142 16.28 13.70 5.94
CA GLY A 142 15.59 14.97 5.80
C GLY A 142 16.20 15.85 4.74
#